data_8630403dd466312aee1b6653cdf6db76
#
_entry.id   8630403dd466312aee1b6653cdf6db76
#
_cell.length_a   1.000
_cell.length_b   1.000
_cell.length_c   1.000
_cell.angle_alpha   90.00
_cell.angle_beta   90.00
_cell.angle_gamma   90.00
#
_symmetry.space_group_name_H-M   'P 1'
#
loop_
_entity.id
_entity.type
_entity.pdbx_description
1 polymer ?
#
loop_
_entity_poly.entity_id
_entity_poly.type
_entity_poly.pdbx_seq_one_letter_code
_entity_poly.pdbx_strand_id
1 'polypeptide(L)' 'MNDKLRNVLNCRYKAEIQDALYKIKCYSEQELIIPEHPDITGEVDKLLQKIAEAEDKMAVIELHYDRNVANKTVL' A
#
# COMPACT_ATOMS: atom_id res chain seq x y z
N MET A 1 -19.41 4.55 -5.77
CA MET A 1 -18.90 4.59 -4.39
C MET A 1 -19.07 6.00 -3.85
N ASN A 2 -19.60 6.17 -2.64
CA ASN A 2 -19.74 7.51 -2.11
C ASN A 2 -18.39 8.06 -1.61
N ASP A 3 -18.32 9.37 -1.45
CA ASP A 3 -17.08 10.05 -1.10
C ASP A 3 -16.53 9.64 0.26
N LYS A 4 -17.42 9.41 1.22
CA LYS A 4 -17.00 9.04 2.56
C LYS A 4 -16.33 7.66 2.58
N LEU A 5 -16.95 6.70 1.91
CA LEU A 5 -16.37 5.35 1.81
C LEU A 5 -15.03 5.40 1.09
N ARG A 6 -14.96 6.12 -0.02
CA ARG A 6 -13.72 6.26 -0.77
C ARG A 6 -12.61 6.85 0.09
N ASN A 7 -12.93 7.89 0.86
CA ASN A 7 -11.94 8.52 1.74
C ASN A 7 -11.44 7.57 2.83
N VAL A 8 -12.35 6.80 3.42
CA VAL A 8 -11.97 5.81 4.44
C VAL A 8 -11.03 4.77 3.85
N LEU A 9 -11.37 4.24 2.67
CA LEU A 9 -10.53 3.23 2.02
C LEU A 9 -9.16 3.80 1.64
N ASN A 10 -9.11 5.00 1.10
CA ASN A 10 -7.84 5.63 0.74
C ASN A 10 -6.98 5.88 1.97
N CYS A 11 -7.56 6.32 3.08
CA CYS A 11 -6.83 6.48 4.33
C CYS A 11 -6.26 5.14 4.82
N ARG A 12 -7.04 4.08 4.71
CA ARG A 12 -6.61 2.75 5.08
C ARG A 12 -5.40 2.31 4.26
N TYR A 13 -5.49 2.45 2.93
CA TYR A 13 -4.38 2.03 2.06
C TYR A 13 -3.14 2.88 2.26
N LYS A 14 -3.30 4.18 2.46
CA LYS A 14 -2.15 5.05 2.76
C LYS A 14 -1.47 4.65 4.06
N ALA A 15 -2.25 4.28 5.09
CA ALA A 15 -1.69 3.82 6.34
C ALA A 15 -0.94 2.50 6.17
N GLU A 16 -1.49 1.58 5.39
CA GLU A 16 -0.83 0.30 5.10
C GLU A 16 0.51 0.52 4.37
N ILE A 17 0.54 1.45 3.42
CA ILE A 17 1.76 1.80 2.70
C ILE A 17 2.81 2.37 3.65
N GLN A 18 2.41 3.34 4.48
CA GLN A 18 3.34 3.98 5.42
C GLN A 18 3.88 2.98 6.44
N ASP A 19 3.03 2.10 6.94
CA ASP A 19 3.45 1.05 7.87
C ASP A 19 4.49 0.14 7.23
N ALA A 20 4.24 -0.30 6.00
CA ALA A 20 5.16 -1.18 5.29
C ALA A 20 6.48 -0.48 4.98
N LEU A 21 6.43 0.78 4.53
CA LEU A 21 7.64 1.56 4.26
C LEU A 21 8.49 1.72 5.53
N TYR A 22 7.85 1.98 6.66
CA TYR A 22 8.56 2.10 7.93
C TYR A 22 9.26 0.79 8.30
N LYS A 23 8.57 -0.33 8.14
CA LYS A 23 9.15 -1.64 8.46
C LYS A 23 10.32 -1.97 7.54
N ILE A 24 10.20 -1.67 6.26
CA ILE A 24 11.31 -1.86 5.30
C ILE A 24 12.51 -1.02 5.73
N LYS A 25 12.27 0.23 6.12
CA LYS A 25 13.33 1.11 6.60
C LYS A 25 14.05 0.51 7.81
N CYS A 26 13.26 -0.01 8.76
CA CYS A 26 13.84 -0.65 9.95
C CYS A 26 14.74 -1.84 9.57
N TYR A 27 14.29 -2.68 8.65
CA TYR A 27 15.11 -3.80 8.19
C TYR A 27 16.37 -3.33 7.48
N SER A 28 16.27 -2.27 6.68
CA SER A 28 17.40 -1.76 5.89
C SER A 28 18.47 -1.12 6.76
N GLU A 29 18.07 -0.45 7.84
CA GLU A 29 18.99 0.30 8.69
C GLU A 29 19.54 -0.51 9.85
N GLN A 30 18.96 -1.66 10.14
CA GLN A 30 19.42 -2.50 11.23
C GLN A 30 20.63 -3.32 10.79
N GLU A 31 21.75 -3.11 11.49
CA GLU A 31 22.92 -3.96 11.36
C GLU A 31 22.77 -5.21 12.24
N LEU A 32 21.71 -5.26 13.04
CA LEU A 32 21.48 -6.37 13.94
C LEU A 32 20.93 -7.57 13.20
N ILE A 33 21.63 -8.67 13.33
CA ILE A 33 21.11 -9.96 12.93
C ILE A 33 20.04 -10.33 13.94
N ILE A 34 18.81 -10.48 13.47
CA ILE A 34 17.71 -10.93 14.32
C ILE A 34 17.62 -12.44 14.12
N PRO A 35 18.08 -13.24 15.10
CA PRO A 35 18.17 -14.70 14.90
C PRO A 35 16.82 -15.35 14.63
N GLU A 36 15.72 -14.77 15.11
CA GLU A 36 14.38 -15.27 14.92
C GLU A 36 13.82 -15.01 13.51
N HIS A 37 14.50 -14.16 12.75
CA HIS A 37 14.05 -13.78 11.42
C HIS A 37 15.19 -13.92 10.43
N PRO A 38 15.58 -15.14 10.09
CA PRO A 38 16.69 -15.36 9.18
C PRO A 38 16.39 -14.95 7.75
N ASP A 39 15.12 -14.82 7.38
CA ASP A 39 14.71 -14.50 6.01
C ASP A 39 14.23 -13.05 5.91
N ILE A 40 15.19 -12.12 6.01
CA ILE A 40 14.89 -10.68 5.89
C ILE A 40 14.40 -10.34 4.50
N THR A 41 15.00 -10.93 3.47
CA THR A 41 14.57 -10.66 2.09
C THR A 41 13.14 -11.11 1.84
N GLY A 42 12.73 -12.25 2.38
CA GLY A 42 11.36 -12.71 2.28
C GLY A 42 10.37 -11.80 3.00
N GLU A 43 10.76 -11.29 4.17
CA GLU A 43 9.92 -10.36 4.90
C GLU A 43 9.77 -9.03 4.17
N VAL A 44 10.85 -8.50 3.62
CA VAL A 44 10.80 -7.27 2.84
C VAL A 44 9.97 -7.47 1.57
N ASP A 45 10.09 -8.63 0.92
CA ASP A 45 9.29 -8.94 -0.25
C ASP A 45 7.79 -8.91 0.05
N LYS A 46 7.38 -9.47 1.19
CA LYS A 46 5.98 -9.42 1.62
C LYS A 46 5.50 -7.99 1.87
N LEU A 47 6.37 -7.14 2.42
CA LEU A 47 6.03 -5.74 2.66
C LEU A 47 5.88 -4.98 1.34
N LEU A 48 6.75 -5.25 0.38
CA LEU A 48 6.63 -4.67 -0.96
C LEU A 48 5.34 -5.10 -1.63
N GLN A 49 4.94 -6.36 -1.45
CA GLN A 49 3.67 -6.85 -1.97
C GLN A 49 2.49 -6.08 -1.36
N LYS A 50 2.52 -5.83 -0.06
CA LYS A 50 1.47 -5.03 0.58
C LYS A 50 1.36 -3.63 0.01
N ILE A 51 2.52 -2.99 -0.22
CA ILE A 51 2.55 -1.66 -0.84
C ILE A 51 1.94 -1.72 -2.23
N ALA A 52 2.38 -2.67 -3.04
CA ALA A 52 1.90 -2.82 -4.42
C ALA A 52 0.39 -3.05 -4.45
N GLU A 53 -0.13 -3.92 -3.58
CA GLU A 53 -1.57 -4.17 -3.51
C GLU A 53 -2.35 -2.94 -3.07
N ALA A 54 -1.85 -2.21 -2.09
CA ALA A 54 -2.52 -1.00 -1.61
C ALA A 54 -2.55 0.08 -2.69
N GLU A 55 -1.42 0.29 -3.35
CA GLU A 55 -1.33 1.25 -4.46
C GLU A 55 -2.25 0.86 -5.61
N ASP A 56 -2.30 -0.43 -5.91
CA ASP A 56 -3.16 -0.93 -6.97
C ASP A 56 -4.64 -0.70 -6.65
N LYS A 57 -5.05 -0.97 -5.41
CA LYS A 57 -6.42 -0.70 -4.97
C LYS A 57 -6.77 0.77 -5.07
N MET A 58 -5.85 1.66 -4.69
CA MET A 58 -6.07 3.10 -4.82
C MET A 58 -6.22 3.49 -6.29
N ALA A 59 -5.42 2.91 -7.16
CA ALA A 59 -5.52 3.15 -8.60
C ALA A 59 -6.85 2.66 -9.16
N VAL A 60 -7.33 1.51 -8.70
CA VAL A 60 -8.63 0.97 -9.10
C VAL A 60 -9.76 1.92 -8.69
N ILE A 61 -9.70 2.44 -7.47
CA ILE A 61 -10.70 3.40 -7.00
C ILE A 61 -10.66 4.67 -7.86
N GLU A 62 -9.47 5.18 -8.13
CA GLU A 62 -9.32 6.38 -8.95
C GLU A 62 -9.88 6.17 -10.36
N LEU A 63 -9.56 5.03 -10.97
CA LEU A 63 -9.98 4.75 -12.32
C LEU A 63 -11.49 4.53 -12.47
N HIS A 64 -12.09 3.84 -11.50
CA HIS A 64 -13.49 3.40 -11.65
C HIS A 64 -14.49 4.19 -10.83
N TYR A 65 -14.06 4.86 -9.76
CA TYR A 65 -14.94 5.47 -8.80
C TYR A 65 -14.63 6.94 -8.52
N ASP A 66 -13.54 7.46 -9.07
CA ASP A 66 -13.26 8.88 -8.97
C ASP A 66 -14.21 9.61 -9.91
N ARG A 67 -14.88 10.63 -9.39
CA ARG A 67 -15.91 11.35 -10.14
C ARG A 67 -15.38 11.95 -11.43
N ASN A 68 -14.19 12.52 -11.38
CA ASN A 68 -13.60 13.21 -12.54
C ASN A 68 -13.10 12.22 -13.57
N VAL A 69 -12.49 11.13 -13.11
CA VAL A 69 -11.96 10.10 -14.00
C VAL A 69 -13.09 9.31 -14.64
N ALA A 70 -14.13 8.97 -13.88
CA ALA A 70 -15.26 8.21 -14.39
C ALA A 70 -15.93 8.91 -15.57
N ASN A 71 -16.05 10.23 -15.53
CA ASN A 71 -16.64 10.99 -16.61
C ASN A 71 -15.81 11.00 -17.88
N LYS A 72 -14.52 10.77 -17.77
CA LYS A 72 -13.59 10.77 -18.91
C LYS A 72 -13.42 9.40 -19.55
N THR A 73 -13.73 8.36 -18.80
CA THR A 73 -13.47 6.98 -19.24
C THR A 73 -14.72 6.29 -19.78
N VAL A 74 -15.81 6.99 -19.85
CA VAL A 74 -17.03 6.42 -20.45
C VAL A 74 -16.84 6.29 -21.94
N LEU A 75 -16.89 5.08 -22.40
CA LEU A 75 -16.75 4.75 -23.81
C LEU A 75 -18.10 4.38 -24.40
#